data_714962b517bf275a44fc596673edbad4
#
_entry.id   714962b517bf275a44fc596673edbad4
#
_cell.length_a   1.000
_cell.length_b   1.000
_cell.length_c   1.000
_cell.angle_alpha   90.00
_cell.angle_beta   90.00
_cell.angle_gamma   90.00
#
_symmetry.space_group_name_H-M   'P 1'
#
loop_
_entity.id
_entity.type
_entity.pdbx_description
1 polymer ?
#
loop_
_entity_poly.entity_id
_entity_poly.type
_entity_poly.pdbx_seq_one_letter_code
_entity_poly.pdbx_strand_id
1 'polypeptide(L)'
;MPYSVYVIELRREVLEMKKFAEANPDCHGDKPCVYVGQTALSPEERFAQHRAGKKCNPYARDFGEKLRPRLSANYGPYDTRQAAEKAEERLGERLRRRGYAVWWH
;
A
#
# COMPACT_ATOMS: atom_id res chain seq x y z
N MET A 1 2.30 11.29 18.40
CA MET A 1 3.16 10.61 17.41
C MET A 1 2.59 10.80 16.04
N PRO A 2 3.38 11.21 15.04
CA PRO A 2 2.86 11.34 13.68
C PRO A 2 2.58 9.98 13.06
N TYR A 3 1.65 9.98 12.12
CA TYR A 3 1.28 8.81 11.34
C TYR A 3 1.77 9.01 9.91
N SER A 4 2.38 7.98 9.34
CA SER A 4 2.91 8.01 7.99
C SER A 4 2.10 7.12 7.06
N VAL A 5 1.93 7.58 5.83
CA VAL A 5 1.37 6.75 4.75
C VAL A 5 2.54 6.16 3.98
N TYR A 6 2.44 4.90 3.62
CA TYR A 6 3.49 4.20 2.91
C TYR A 6 2.93 3.36 1.79
N VAL A 7 3.77 3.02 0.83
CA VAL A 7 3.40 2.18 -0.30
C VAL A 7 4.43 1.06 -0.42
N ILE A 8 3.94 -0.18 -0.51
CA ILE A 8 4.77 -1.36 -0.72
C ILE A 8 4.50 -1.88 -2.13
N GLU A 9 5.55 -2.07 -2.91
CA GLU A 9 5.42 -2.73 -4.22
C GLU A 9 5.23 -4.23 -3.99
N LEU A 10 4.26 -4.82 -4.70
CA LEU A 10 3.92 -6.24 -4.60
C LEU A 10 4.37 -6.96 -5.86
N ARG A 11 4.72 -8.25 -5.72
CA ARG A 11 5.00 -9.07 -6.87
C ARG A 11 3.74 -9.20 -7.73
N ARG A 12 3.93 -9.29 -9.04
CA ARG A 12 2.80 -9.34 -9.98
C ARG A 12 1.91 -10.56 -9.79
N GLU A 13 2.43 -11.61 -9.20
CA GLU A 13 1.64 -12.82 -8.89
C GLU A 13 0.44 -12.51 -7.99
N VAL A 14 0.44 -11.37 -7.29
CA VAL A 14 -0.73 -10.95 -6.50
C VAL A 14 -1.98 -10.81 -7.38
N LEU A 15 -1.82 -10.58 -8.68
CA LEU A 15 -2.96 -10.50 -9.61
C LEU A 15 -3.66 -11.85 -9.81
N GLU A 16 -3.04 -12.94 -9.38
CA GLU A 16 -3.68 -14.25 -9.39
C GLU A 16 -4.65 -14.42 -8.22
N MET A 17 -4.58 -13.53 -7.24
CA MET A 17 -5.52 -13.54 -6.11
C MET A 17 -6.83 -12.89 -6.55
N LYS A 18 -7.91 -13.66 -6.45
CA LYS A 18 -9.20 -13.27 -7.01
C LYS A 18 -9.69 -11.90 -6.56
N LYS A 19 -9.70 -11.67 -5.24
CA LYS A 19 -10.21 -10.40 -4.70
C LYS A 19 -9.35 -9.22 -5.12
N PHE A 20 -8.04 -9.41 -5.17
CA PHE A 20 -7.13 -8.35 -5.61
C PHE A 20 -7.38 -7.98 -7.07
N ALA A 21 -7.49 -8.98 -7.93
CA ALA A 21 -7.74 -8.75 -9.35
C ALA A 21 -9.12 -8.10 -9.57
N GLU A 22 -10.13 -8.54 -8.85
CA GLU A 22 -11.48 -7.99 -8.97
C GLU A 22 -11.55 -6.51 -8.55
N ALA A 23 -10.72 -6.11 -7.58
CA ALA A 23 -10.66 -4.74 -7.13
C ALA A 23 -9.96 -3.82 -8.16
N ASN A 24 -9.23 -4.39 -9.11
CA ASN A 24 -8.42 -3.63 -10.06
C ASN A 24 -8.67 -4.04 -11.51
N PRO A 25 -9.93 -3.96 -11.99
CA PRO A 25 -10.26 -4.44 -13.35
C PRO A 25 -9.59 -3.61 -14.46
N ASP A 26 -9.23 -2.36 -14.15
CA ASP A 26 -8.67 -1.44 -15.15
C ASP A 26 -7.17 -1.21 -14.98
N CYS A 27 -6.48 -2.07 -14.24
CA CYS A 27 -5.05 -1.89 -14.04
C CYS A 27 -4.28 -2.14 -15.35
N HIS A 28 -3.18 -1.38 -15.51
CA HIS A 28 -2.34 -1.47 -16.71
C HIS A 28 -1.19 -2.44 -16.46
N GLY A 29 -0.84 -3.23 -17.48
CA GLY A 29 0.23 -4.21 -17.37
C GLY A 29 1.62 -3.61 -17.15
N ASP A 30 1.79 -2.33 -17.48
CA ASP A 30 3.07 -1.62 -17.31
C ASP A 30 3.20 -0.91 -15.97
N LYS A 31 2.16 -0.94 -15.12
CA LYS A 31 2.19 -0.32 -13.80
C LYS A 31 2.35 -1.37 -12.71
N PRO A 32 3.08 -1.06 -11.63
CA PRO A 32 3.27 -2.04 -10.56
C PRO A 32 2.00 -2.32 -9.77
N CYS A 33 2.02 -3.43 -9.04
CA CYS A 33 1.02 -3.76 -8.04
C CYS A 33 1.52 -3.22 -6.71
N VAL A 34 0.64 -2.58 -5.93
CA VAL A 34 1.06 -1.94 -4.67
C VAL A 34 0.03 -2.14 -3.57
N TYR A 35 0.51 -2.09 -2.34
CA TYR A 35 -0.30 -2.00 -1.14
C TYR A 35 -0.05 -0.64 -0.48
N VAL A 36 -1.11 0.07 -0.13
CA VAL A 36 -1.02 1.37 0.54
C VAL A 36 -1.49 1.19 1.98
N GLY A 37 -0.70 1.70 2.92
CA GLY A 37 -1.03 1.59 4.34
C GLY A 37 -0.65 2.85 5.10
N GLN A 38 -1.00 2.87 6.39
CA GLN A 38 -0.58 3.92 7.30
C GLN A 38 -0.04 3.28 8.57
N THR A 39 0.83 4.00 9.27
CA THR A 39 1.46 3.47 10.48
C THR A 39 1.93 4.59 11.40
N ALA A 40 1.92 4.32 12.72
CA ALA A 40 2.54 5.17 13.72
C ALA A 40 4.06 4.91 13.82
N LEU A 41 4.51 3.81 13.22
CA LEU A 41 5.92 3.47 13.14
C LEU A 41 6.53 4.12 11.90
N SER A 42 7.84 3.99 11.70
CA SER A 42 8.41 4.35 10.41
C SER A 42 7.93 3.36 9.34
N PRO A 43 7.85 3.79 8.07
CA PRO A 43 7.50 2.84 6.99
C PRO A 43 8.42 1.62 6.95
N GLU A 44 9.71 1.81 7.22
CA GLU A 44 10.69 0.72 7.23
C GLU A 44 10.38 -0.30 8.32
N GLU A 45 10.06 0.16 9.52
CA GLU A 45 9.69 -0.72 10.62
C GLU A 45 8.40 -1.49 10.32
N ARG A 46 7.42 -0.80 9.76
CA ARG A 46 6.14 -1.44 9.41
C ARG A 46 6.32 -2.47 8.29
N PHE A 47 7.15 -2.14 7.30
CA PHE A 47 7.47 -3.08 6.24
C PHE A 47 8.13 -4.35 6.79
N ALA A 48 9.06 -4.19 7.74
CA ALA A 48 9.70 -5.33 8.40
C ALA A 48 8.67 -6.20 9.13
N GLN A 49 7.66 -5.58 9.77
CA GLN A 49 6.58 -6.32 10.41
C GLN A 49 5.74 -7.11 9.41
N HIS A 50 5.44 -6.53 8.26
CA HIS A 50 4.73 -7.24 7.20
C HIS A 50 5.50 -8.47 6.74
N ARG A 51 6.80 -8.33 6.53
CA ARG A 51 7.66 -9.43 6.11
C ARG A 51 7.74 -10.53 7.19
N ALA A 52 7.68 -10.14 8.45
CA ALA A 52 7.70 -11.07 9.57
C ALA A 52 6.34 -11.71 9.85
N GLY A 53 5.28 -11.26 9.16
CA GLY A 53 3.94 -11.80 9.30
C GLY A 53 3.18 -11.31 10.53
N LYS A 54 3.61 -10.20 11.15
CA LYS A 54 2.99 -9.69 12.37
C LYS A 54 1.85 -8.72 12.05
N LYS A 55 0.62 -9.10 12.42
CA LYS A 55 -0.59 -8.26 12.27
C LYS A 55 -0.60 -7.49 10.95
N CYS A 56 -0.48 -8.20 9.85
CA CYS A 56 -0.26 -7.59 8.56
C CYS A 56 -1.32 -8.00 7.54
N ASN A 57 -1.44 -7.19 6.51
CA ASN A 57 -2.28 -7.52 5.37
C ASN A 57 -1.67 -8.71 4.62
N PRO A 58 -2.49 -9.73 4.25
CA PRO A 58 -1.96 -10.92 3.57
C PRO A 58 -1.23 -10.62 2.26
N TYR A 59 -1.68 -9.63 1.50
CA TYR A 59 -1.02 -9.30 0.23
C TYR A 59 0.37 -8.72 0.47
N ALA A 60 0.49 -7.81 1.44
CA ALA A 60 1.79 -7.23 1.78
C ALA A 60 2.72 -8.27 2.37
N ARG A 61 2.18 -9.20 3.19
CA ARG A 61 2.97 -10.27 3.79
C ARG A 61 3.53 -11.22 2.73
N ASP A 62 2.66 -11.68 1.83
CA ASP A 62 3.01 -12.75 0.91
C ASP A 62 3.64 -12.27 -0.40
N PHE A 63 3.36 -11.05 -0.81
CA PHE A 63 3.80 -10.51 -2.10
C PHE A 63 4.64 -9.24 -1.99
N GLY A 64 4.87 -8.71 -0.79
CA GLY A 64 5.63 -7.48 -0.60
C GLY A 64 7.08 -7.63 -1.02
N GLU A 65 7.58 -6.69 -1.83
CA GLU A 65 8.97 -6.68 -2.29
C GLU A 65 9.79 -5.55 -1.68
N LYS A 66 9.28 -4.31 -1.81
CA LYS A 66 10.03 -3.14 -1.37
C LYS A 66 9.10 -1.96 -1.14
N LEU A 67 9.57 -1.00 -0.35
CA LEU A 67 8.87 0.27 -0.19
C LEU A 67 9.03 1.14 -1.42
N ARG A 68 8.01 1.95 -1.71
CA ARG A 68 8.03 2.93 -2.79
C ARG A 68 7.82 4.33 -2.20
N PRO A 69 8.83 4.91 -1.54
CA PRO A 69 8.67 6.17 -0.82
C PRO A 69 8.27 7.34 -1.73
N ARG A 70 8.64 7.31 -3.00
CA ARG A 70 8.27 8.37 -3.94
C ARG A 70 6.77 8.45 -4.16
N LEU A 71 6.07 7.32 -4.09
CA LEU A 71 4.62 7.30 -4.34
C LEU A 71 3.84 7.90 -3.17
N SER A 72 4.39 7.91 -1.97
CA SER A 72 3.76 8.48 -0.80
C SER A 72 4.39 9.80 -0.33
N ALA A 73 5.34 10.35 -1.10
CA ALA A 73 6.17 11.49 -0.66
C ALA A 73 5.35 12.72 -0.26
N ASN A 74 4.21 12.95 -0.90
CA ASN A 74 3.36 14.11 -0.62
C ASN A 74 2.23 13.81 0.36
N TYR A 75 2.27 12.64 1.03
CA TYR A 75 1.21 12.19 1.93
C TYR A 75 1.75 12.02 3.35
N GLY A 76 1.63 13.09 4.12
CA GLY A 76 2.00 13.07 5.52
C GLY A 76 3.31 13.78 5.84
N PRO A 77 3.74 13.70 7.09
CA PRO A 77 3.09 12.97 8.19
C PRO A 77 1.80 13.64 8.66
N TYR A 78 0.96 12.87 9.34
CA TYR A 78 -0.34 13.34 9.85
C TYR A 78 -0.38 13.23 11.36
N ASP A 79 -1.12 14.14 12.01
CA ASP A 79 -1.21 14.19 13.47
C ASP A 79 -2.16 13.13 14.04
N THR A 80 -3.14 12.68 13.25
CA THR A 80 -4.13 11.72 13.73
C THR A 80 -4.21 10.50 12.81
N ARG A 81 -4.64 9.39 13.40
CA ARG A 81 -4.84 8.16 12.65
C ARG A 81 -5.92 8.32 11.58
N GLN A 82 -7.00 9.04 11.92
CA GLN A 82 -8.10 9.28 10.98
C GLN A 82 -7.64 10.04 9.74
N ALA A 83 -6.80 11.06 9.94
CA ALA A 83 -6.26 11.82 8.82
C ALA A 83 -5.38 10.93 7.94
N ALA A 84 -4.57 10.07 8.55
CA ALA A 84 -3.71 9.14 7.81
C ALA A 84 -4.54 8.10 7.05
N GLU A 85 -5.60 7.59 7.65
CA GLU A 85 -6.48 6.61 6.99
C GLU A 85 -7.19 7.22 5.77
N LYS A 86 -7.64 8.47 5.89
CA LYS A 86 -8.24 9.18 4.75
C LYS A 86 -7.22 9.41 3.64
N ALA A 87 -6.00 9.76 4.01
CA ALA A 87 -4.93 9.96 3.03
C ALA A 87 -4.54 8.66 2.34
N GLU A 88 -4.50 7.56 3.09
CA GLU A 88 -4.25 6.23 2.54
C GLU A 88 -5.28 5.89 1.45
N GLU A 89 -6.56 6.12 1.73
CA GLU A 89 -7.63 5.87 0.77
C GLU A 89 -7.49 6.77 -0.46
N ARG A 90 -7.25 8.07 -0.25
CA ARG A 90 -7.07 9.01 -1.37
C ARG A 90 -5.90 8.62 -2.27
N LEU A 91 -4.79 8.22 -1.67
CA LEU A 91 -3.62 7.77 -2.43
C LEU A 91 -3.94 6.48 -3.18
N GLY A 92 -4.59 5.53 -2.51
CA GLY A 92 -4.99 4.27 -3.13
C GLY A 92 -5.86 4.50 -4.37
N GLU A 93 -6.88 5.34 -4.22
CA GLU A 93 -7.78 5.66 -5.33
C GLU A 93 -7.04 6.37 -6.47
N ARG A 94 -6.16 7.30 -6.14
CA ARG A 94 -5.38 8.04 -7.14
C ARG A 94 -4.49 7.10 -7.95
N LEU A 95 -3.78 6.20 -7.27
CA LEU A 95 -2.90 5.24 -7.95
C LEU A 95 -3.73 4.29 -8.84
N ARG A 96 -4.89 3.85 -8.34
CA ARG A 96 -5.76 2.98 -9.12
C ARG A 96 -6.23 3.69 -10.39
N ARG A 97 -6.60 4.96 -10.31
CA ARG A 97 -6.98 5.74 -11.49
C ARG A 97 -5.83 5.90 -12.48
N ARG A 98 -4.59 5.84 -11.99
CA ARG A 98 -3.40 5.94 -12.85
C ARG A 98 -2.96 4.60 -13.43
N GLY A 99 -3.74 3.55 -13.21
CA GLY A 99 -3.49 2.25 -13.79
C GLY A 99 -2.74 1.25 -12.91
N TYR A 100 -2.40 1.64 -11.68
CA TYR A 100 -1.80 0.72 -10.72
C TYR A 100 -2.84 -0.31 -10.25
N ALA A 101 -2.38 -1.50 -9.88
CA ALA A 101 -3.20 -2.46 -9.17
C ALA A 101 -2.96 -2.24 -7.68
N VAL A 102 -4.01 -1.83 -6.95
CA VAL A 102 -3.85 -1.27 -5.61
C VAL A 102 -4.76 -1.98 -4.61
N TRP A 103 -4.22 -2.18 -3.40
CA TRP A 103 -5.01 -2.56 -2.24
C TRP A 103 -4.63 -1.66 -1.07
N TRP A 104 -5.60 -1.29 -0.23
CA TRP A 104 -5.37 -0.59 1.02
C TRP A 104 -6.27 -1.17 2.12
N HIS A 105 -5.90 -0.98 3.39
CA HIS A 105 -6.38 -1.56 4.65
C HIS A 105 -5.60 -2.77 5.05
#